data_709a8ac525d36f377a870e750d78706a
#
_entry.id   709a8ac525d36f377a870e750d78706a
#
_cell.length_a   1.000
_cell.length_b   1.000
_cell.length_c   1.000
_cell.angle_alpha   90.00
_cell.angle_beta   90.00
_cell.angle_gamma   90.00
#
_symmetry.space_group_name_H-M   'P 1'
#
loop_
_entity.id
_entity.type
_entity.pdbx_description
1 polymer ?
#
loop_
_entity_poly.entity_id
_entity_poly.type
_entity_poly.pdbx_seq_one_letter_code
_entity_poly.pdbx_strand_id
1 'polypeptide(L)'
;NRKRKKEDQAKAKLLASGIEEINGIQINPEDIETNILIFSLSAMSSHEFAERLSEHDTHMLPWDNTSIRAVTNLMVTENQILKALEQIRQVVSK
;
A
#
# COMPACT_ATOMS: atom_id res chain seq x y z
N ASN A 1 -11.52 -16.37 11.97
CA ASN A 1 -11.63 -15.80 13.26
C ASN A 1 -12.04 -14.34 13.19
N ARG A 2 -13.16 -13.98 13.82
CA ARG A 2 -13.77 -12.67 13.67
C ARG A 2 -12.88 -11.50 14.10
N LYS A 3 -12.07 -11.70 15.12
CA LYS A 3 -11.16 -10.65 15.59
C LYS A 3 -10.03 -10.35 14.59
N ARG A 4 -9.48 -11.39 13.97
CA ARG A 4 -8.42 -11.23 12.98
C ARG A 4 -8.90 -10.47 11.75
N LYS A 5 -10.10 -10.80 11.27
CA LYS A 5 -10.66 -10.12 10.11
C LYS A 5 -10.85 -8.63 10.36
N LYS A 6 -11.31 -8.26 11.56
CA LYS A 6 -11.49 -6.85 11.90
C LYS A 6 -10.15 -6.11 11.98
N GLU A 7 -9.15 -6.75 12.54
CA GLU A 7 -7.80 -6.16 12.64
C GLU A 7 -7.19 -5.99 11.26
N ASP A 8 -7.32 -6.99 10.39
CA ASP A 8 -6.80 -6.92 9.03
C ASP A 8 -7.51 -5.86 8.23
N GLN A 9 -8.82 -5.72 8.38
CA GLN A 9 -9.58 -4.67 7.72
C GLN A 9 -9.21 -3.28 8.23
N ALA A 10 -8.99 -3.14 9.53
CA ALA A 10 -8.58 -1.86 10.12
C ALA A 10 -7.22 -1.44 9.59
N LYS A 11 -6.29 -2.37 9.47
CA LYS A 11 -4.96 -2.10 8.93
C LYS A 11 -5.02 -1.75 7.45
N ALA A 12 -5.84 -2.46 6.68
CA ALA A 12 -6.02 -2.17 5.26
C ALA A 12 -6.62 -0.78 5.08
N LYS A 13 -7.60 -0.41 5.89
CA LYS A 13 -8.21 0.92 5.83
C LYS A 13 -7.21 2.01 6.22
N LEU A 14 -6.39 1.76 7.23
CA LEU A 14 -5.37 2.72 7.64
C LEU A 14 -4.38 2.97 6.51
N LEU A 15 -3.91 1.90 5.87
CA LEU A 15 -2.99 2.01 4.76
C LEU A 15 -3.65 2.73 3.59
N ALA A 16 -4.88 2.37 3.26
CA ALA A 16 -5.62 3.00 2.17
C ALA A 16 -5.85 4.49 2.40
N SER A 17 -6.21 4.86 3.62
CA SER A 17 -6.42 6.27 3.97
C SER A 17 -5.15 7.08 3.82
N GLY A 18 -4.02 6.51 4.24
CA GLY A 18 -2.73 7.17 4.08
C GLY A 18 -2.31 7.30 2.63
N ILE A 19 -2.54 6.27 1.85
CA ILE A 19 -2.22 6.26 0.42
C ILE A 19 -3.07 7.30 -0.32
N GLU A 20 -4.35 7.41 0.04
CA GLU A 20 -5.27 8.36 -0.59
C GLU A 20 -4.79 9.80 -0.45
N GLU A 21 -4.08 10.12 0.62
CA GLU A 21 -3.54 11.45 0.85
C GLU A 21 -2.25 11.74 0.09
N ILE A 22 -1.64 10.73 -0.50
CA ILE A 22 -0.38 10.90 -1.22
C ILE A 22 -0.66 11.33 -2.66
N ASN A 23 -0.07 12.45 -3.08
CA ASN A 23 -0.19 12.91 -4.46
C ASN A 23 0.53 11.95 -5.40
N GLY A 24 -0.08 11.67 -6.55
CA GLY A 24 0.49 10.76 -7.53
C GLY A 24 0.01 9.33 -7.40
N ILE A 25 -0.85 9.04 -6.43
CA ILE A 25 -1.44 7.72 -6.23
C ILE A 25 -2.96 7.85 -6.17
N GLN A 26 -3.63 6.92 -6.81
CA GLN A 26 -5.08 6.82 -6.77
C GLN A 26 -5.48 5.47 -6.20
N ILE A 27 -6.36 5.48 -5.21
CA ILE A 27 -6.89 4.26 -4.62
C ILE A 27 -8.40 4.37 -4.51
N ASN A 28 -9.08 3.27 -4.80
CA ASN A 28 -10.52 3.19 -4.62
C ASN A 28 -10.79 2.41 -3.32
N PRO A 29 -11.29 3.07 -2.26
CA PRO A 29 -11.55 2.39 -0.99
C PRO A 29 -12.52 1.22 -1.11
N GLU A 30 -13.35 1.20 -2.15
CA GLU A 30 -14.29 0.10 -2.37
C GLU A 30 -13.62 -1.16 -2.87
N ASP A 31 -12.42 -1.05 -3.41
CA ASP A 31 -11.68 -2.19 -3.93
C ASP A 31 -10.83 -2.88 -2.85
N ILE A 32 -10.99 -2.49 -1.61
CA ILE A 32 -10.26 -3.12 -0.51
C ILE A 32 -10.97 -4.39 -0.09
N GLU A 33 -10.27 -5.52 -0.26
CA GLU A 33 -10.77 -6.80 0.23
C GLU A 33 -9.96 -7.21 1.44
N THR A 34 -10.61 -7.33 2.58
CA THR A 34 -10.06 -7.81 3.85
C THR A 34 -8.65 -7.28 4.17
N ASN A 35 -7.63 -7.86 3.54
CA ASN A 35 -6.23 -7.52 3.78
C ASN A 35 -5.47 -7.20 2.50
N ILE A 36 -6.17 -7.08 1.38
CA ILE A 36 -5.55 -6.79 0.08
C ILE A 36 -6.10 -5.49 -0.46
N LEU A 37 -5.20 -4.62 -0.92
CA LEU A 37 -5.60 -3.39 -1.57
C LEU A 37 -4.78 -3.17 -2.83
N ILE A 38 -5.38 -2.50 -3.80
CA ILE A 38 -4.73 -2.19 -5.07
C ILE A 38 -4.83 -0.68 -5.29
N PHE A 39 -3.70 -0.06 -5.63
CA PHE A 39 -3.68 1.36 -5.93
C PHE A 39 -2.91 1.61 -7.22
N SER A 40 -3.25 2.71 -7.88
CA SER A 40 -2.68 3.08 -9.16
C SER A 40 -1.68 4.23 -9.01
N LEU A 41 -0.65 4.21 -9.84
CA LEU A 41 0.39 5.22 -9.84
C LEU A 41 0.28 6.10 -11.08
N SER A 42 0.43 7.40 -10.91
CA SER A 42 0.46 8.34 -12.05
C SER A 42 1.85 8.87 -12.33
N ALA A 43 2.77 8.77 -11.36
CA ALA A 43 4.09 9.38 -11.47
C ALA A 43 5.17 8.44 -12.02
N MET A 44 4.93 7.13 -11.95
CA MET A 44 5.93 6.14 -12.38
C MET A 44 5.27 4.81 -12.66
N SER A 45 6.01 3.88 -13.29
CA SER A 45 5.51 2.54 -13.52
C SER A 45 5.50 1.73 -12.22
N SER A 46 4.66 0.69 -12.20
CA SER A 46 4.57 -0.17 -11.02
C SER A 46 5.89 -0.91 -10.76
N HIS A 47 6.59 -1.29 -11.81
CA HIS A 47 7.89 -1.97 -11.66
C HIS A 47 8.91 -1.07 -11.01
N GLU A 48 9.00 0.18 -11.45
CA GLU A 48 9.91 1.15 -10.86
C GLU A 48 9.56 1.43 -9.41
N PHE A 49 8.28 1.59 -9.12
CA PHE A 49 7.80 1.81 -7.77
C PHE A 49 8.18 0.65 -6.84
N ALA A 50 7.89 -0.57 -7.28
CA ALA A 50 8.18 -1.76 -6.47
C ALA A 50 9.68 -1.92 -6.22
N GLU A 51 10.49 -1.64 -7.24
CA GLU A 51 11.93 -1.72 -7.12
C GLU A 51 12.47 -0.69 -6.12
N ARG A 52 12.03 0.55 -6.21
CA ARG A 52 12.44 1.60 -5.28
C ARG A 52 11.95 1.32 -3.86
N LEU A 53 10.75 0.80 -3.73
CA LEU A 53 10.18 0.49 -2.43
C LEU A 53 10.93 -0.64 -1.75
N SER A 54 11.41 -1.62 -2.51
CA SER A 54 12.16 -2.75 -1.95
C SER A 54 13.48 -2.31 -1.32
N GLU A 55 14.03 -1.19 -1.76
CA GLU A 55 15.24 -0.61 -1.15
C GLU A 55 14.98 -0.14 0.28
N HIS A 56 13.73 0.07 0.64
CA HIS A 56 13.30 0.51 1.96
C HIS A 56 12.74 -0.62 2.82
N ASP A 57 13.01 -1.87 2.46
CA ASP A 57 12.52 -3.07 3.16
C ASP A 57 11.01 -3.24 3.13
N THR A 58 10.32 -2.54 2.24
CA THR A 58 8.89 -2.72 2.05
C THR A 58 8.65 -3.35 0.70
N HIS A 59 7.95 -4.49 0.69
CA HIS A 59 7.74 -5.27 -0.53
C HIS A 59 6.28 -5.27 -0.92
N MET A 60 6.01 -4.74 -2.11
CA MET A 60 4.69 -4.77 -2.72
C MET A 60 4.86 -5.25 -4.16
N LEU A 61 3.84 -5.90 -4.69
CA LEU A 61 3.94 -6.52 -6.01
C LEU A 61 3.25 -5.68 -7.07
N PRO A 62 3.84 -5.54 -8.26
CA PRO A 62 3.14 -4.91 -9.38
C PRO A 62 1.93 -5.77 -9.76
N TRP A 63 0.77 -5.12 -9.88
CA TRP A 63 -0.44 -5.78 -10.35
C TRP A 63 -0.53 -5.71 -11.88
N ASP A 64 -0.29 -4.52 -12.42
CA ASP A 64 -0.15 -4.27 -13.85
C ASP A 64 0.88 -3.14 -14.02
N ASN A 65 0.95 -2.55 -15.21
CA ASN A 65 1.99 -1.54 -15.51
C ASN A 65 1.90 -0.28 -14.65
N THR A 66 0.74 0.01 -14.10
CA THR A 66 0.52 1.23 -13.32
C THR A 66 -0.07 0.98 -11.94
N SER A 67 -0.36 -0.28 -11.59
CA SER A 67 -1.02 -0.61 -10.33
C SER A 67 -0.15 -1.47 -9.45
N ILE A 68 -0.31 -1.29 -8.14
CA ILE A 68 0.43 -2.04 -7.12
C ILE A 68 -0.57 -2.78 -6.23
N ARG A 69 -0.23 -4.01 -5.92
CA ARG A 69 -1.00 -4.84 -4.98
C ARG A 69 -0.27 -4.89 -3.65
N ALA A 70 -0.94 -4.45 -2.60
CA ALA A 70 -0.39 -4.50 -1.23
C ALA A 70 -1.19 -5.47 -0.38
N VAL A 71 -0.50 -6.25 0.43
CA VAL A 71 -1.12 -7.25 1.29
C VAL A 71 -0.77 -6.93 2.74
N THR A 72 -1.78 -6.49 3.52
CA THR A 72 -1.55 -5.97 4.86
C THR A 72 -1.30 -7.04 5.91
N ASN A 73 -1.64 -8.31 5.64
CA ASN A 73 -1.35 -9.37 6.60
C ASN A 73 0.16 -9.62 6.75
N LEU A 74 0.97 -9.10 5.83
CA LEU A 74 2.43 -9.14 5.96
C LEU A 74 2.96 -8.03 6.85
N MET A 75 2.12 -7.04 7.15
CA MET A 75 2.43 -5.92 8.02
C MET A 75 1.72 -6.13 9.34
N VAL A 76 2.43 -6.73 10.29
CA VAL A 76 1.83 -7.26 11.51
C VAL A 76 1.41 -6.16 12.50
N THR A 77 2.04 -4.99 12.43
CA THR A 77 1.77 -3.90 13.37
C THR A 77 1.36 -2.62 12.66
N GLU A 78 0.65 -1.77 13.39
CA GLU A 78 0.28 -0.45 12.91
C GLU A 78 1.52 0.39 12.58
N ASN A 79 2.57 0.27 13.39
CA ASN A 79 3.83 0.98 13.15
C ASN A 79 4.45 0.60 11.80
N GLN A 80 4.35 -0.66 11.41
CA GLN A 80 4.86 -1.10 10.11
C GLN A 80 4.07 -0.48 8.97
N ILE A 81 2.76 -0.30 9.14
CA ILE A 81 1.92 0.35 8.14
C ILE A 81 2.29 1.83 8.01
N LEU A 82 2.48 2.52 9.12
CA LEU A 82 2.88 3.92 9.11
C LEU A 82 4.26 4.10 8.48
N LYS A 83 5.18 3.19 8.75
CA LYS A 83 6.49 3.20 8.12
C LYS A 83 6.39 2.99 6.61
N ALA A 84 5.55 2.05 6.19
CA ALA A 84 5.34 1.79 4.77
C ALA A 84 4.77 3.02 4.06
N LEU A 85 3.82 3.71 4.68
CA LEU A 85 3.25 4.94 4.12
C LEU A 85 4.30 6.01 3.93
N GLU A 86 5.19 6.17 4.89
CA GLU A 86 6.27 7.14 4.77
C GLU A 86 7.22 6.78 3.63
N GLN A 87 7.54 5.50 3.49
CA GLN A 87 8.41 5.04 2.41
C GLN A 87 7.75 5.23 1.05
N ILE A 88 6.46 4.95 0.95
CA ILE A 88 5.70 5.18 -0.28
C ILE A 88 5.75 6.67 -0.65
N ARG A 89 5.54 7.53 0.33
CA ARG A 89 5.58 8.97 0.13
C ARG A 89 6.94 9.43 -0.40
N GLN A 90 8.02 8.91 0.17
CA GLN A 90 9.37 9.23 -0.27
C GLN A 90 9.63 8.78 -1.70
N VAL A 91 9.17 7.59 -2.06
CA VAL A 91 9.38 7.05 -3.40
C VAL A 91 8.63 7.88 -4.45
N VAL A 92 7.38 8.26 -4.15
CA VAL A 92 6.56 8.98 -5.14
C VAL A 92 6.95 10.45 -5.26
N SER A 93 7.51 11.04 -4.21
CA SER A 93 7.86 12.46 -4.24
C SER A 93 9.16 12.75 -4.97
N LYS A 94 9.86 11.74 -5.39
CA LYS A 94 11.06 11.89 -6.21
C LYS A 94 10.69 11.74 -7.70
#